data_82c9fd371a384bd589a6ce1dc49e4741
#
_entry.id   82c9fd371a384bd589a6ce1dc49e4741
#
_cell.length_a   1.000
_cell.length_b   1.000
_cell.length_c   1.000
_cell.angle_alpha   90.00
_cell.angle_beta   90.00
_cell.angle_gamma   90.00
#
_symmetry.space_group_name_H-M   'P 1'
#
loop_
_entity.id
_entity.type
_entity.pdbx_description
1 polymer ?
#
loop_
_entity_poly.entity_id
_entity_poly.type
_entity_poly.pdbx_seq_one_letter_code
_entity_poly.pdbx_strand_id
1 'polypeptide(L)'
;MGRDAPDLWNKFQAWYSAVFQEGALSRREKSLIALAVSHAVQCPYCIDAFTEDCLEKGSNLAQMTEAVHVASAVRGGASLVHGLQMRNAAGKVSM
;
A
#
# COMPACT_ATOMS: atom_id res chain seq x y z
N MET A 1 9.98 16.26 12.59
CA MET A 1 10.37 14.88 12.92
C MET A 1 11.86 14.71 13.12
N GLY A 2 12.65 15.07 12.14
CA GLY A 2 14.10 14.94 12.25
C GLY A 2 14.74 15.81 13.31
N ARG A 3 14.15 16.95 13.64
CA ARG A 3 14.68 17.87 14.67
C ARG A 3 14.58 17.30 16.06
N ASP A 4 13.48 16.59 16.35
CA ASP A 4 13.17 16.14 17.70
C ASP A 4 13.76 14.78 18.00
N ALA A 5 14.01 13.98 16.97
CA ALA A 5 14.56 12.63 17.10
C ALA A 5 15.45 12.31 15.90
N PRO A 6 16.62 12.98 15.77
CA PRO A 6 17.47 12.85 14.59
C PRO A 6 17.98 11.42 14.35
N ASP A 7 18.30 10.70 15.40
CA ASP A 7 18.79 9.32 15.25
C ASP A 7 17.71 8.38 14.73
N LEU A 8 16.51 8.51 15.24
CA LEU A 8 15.37 7.71 14.77
C LEU A 8 15.01 8.06 13.33
N TRP A 9 15.01 9.34 13.01
CA TRP A 9 14.75 9.82 11.65
C TRP A 9 15.78 9.28 10.66
N ASN A 10 17.06 9.35 11.01
CA ASN A 10 18.12 8.85 10.16
C ASN A 10 18.04 7.34 9.92
N LYS A 11 17.72 6.59 10.96
CA LYS A 11 17.52 5.13 10.85
C LYS A 11 16.32 4.81 9.98
N PHE A 12 15.23 5.53 10.13
CA PHE A 12 14.05 5.36 9.29
C PHE A 12 14.37 5.65 7.83
N GLN A 13 15.06 6.76 7.55
CA GLN A 13 15.43 7.12 6.18
C GLN A 13 16.34 6.08 5.54
N ALA A 14 17.31 5.56 6.27
CA ALA A 14 18.22 4.54 5.78
C ALA A 14 17.48 3.25 5.46
N TRP A 15 16.60 2.82 6.34
CA TRP A 15 15.78 1.63 6.13
C TRP A 15 14.82 1.82 4.96
N TYR A 16 14.13 2.94 4.91
CA TYR A 16 13.20 3.27 3.83
C TYR A 16 13.89 3.19 2.46
N SER A 17 15.05 3.82 2.34
CA SER A 17 15.84 3.79 1.10
C SER A 17 16.26 2.38 0.74
N ALA A 18 16.69 1.59 1.72
CA ALA A 18 17.12 0.20 1.51
C ALA A 18 15.97 -0.69 1.03
N VAL A 19 14.76 -0.48 1.55
CA VAL A 19 13.58 -1.24 1.17
C VAL A 19 13.32 -1.15 -0.34
N PHE A 20 13.55 0.01 -0.93
CA PHE A 20 13.25 0.25 -2.35
C PHE A 20 14.40 -0.11 -3.29
N GLN A 21 15.53 -0.58 -2.78
CA GLN A 21 16.61 -1.07 -3.63
C GLN A 21 16.26 -2.45 -4.19
N GLU A 22 16.90 -2.79 -5.32
CA GLU A 22 16.73 -4.10 -5.92
C GLU A 22 17.19 -5.21 -4.98
N GLY A 23 16.39 -6.24 -4.87
CA GLY A 23 16.67 -7.41 -4.07
C GLY A 23 16.04 -8.64 -4.74
N ALA A 24 15.34 -9.46 -3.98
CA ALA A 24 14.55 -10.56 -4.55
C ALA A 24 13.46 -10.04 -5.49
N LEU A 25 12.96 -8.83 -5.23
CA LEU A 25 12.05 -8.12 -6.11
C LEU A 25 12.81 -6.98 -6.79
N SER A 26 12.45 -6.69 -8.03
CA SER A 26 13.01 -5.57 -8.77
C SER A 26 12.49 -4.24 -8.20
N ARG A 27 13.20 -3.14 -8.52
CA ARG A 27 12.74 -1.80 -8.18
C ARG A 27 11.36 -1.51 -8.79
N ARG A 28 11.13 -1.98 -10.01
CA ARG A 28 9.86 -1.80 -10.70
C ARG A 28 8.73 -2.53 -9.97
N GLU A 29 8.96 -3.77 -9.56
CA GLU A 29 7.97 -4.53 -8.79
C GLU A 29 7.67 -3.84 -7.47
N LYS A 30 8.69 -3.36 -6.78
CA LYS A 30 8.52 -2.64 -5.51
C LYS A 30 7.73 -1.35 -5.69
N SER A 31 7.92 -0.63 -6.80
CA SER A 31 7.16 0.59 -7.07
C SER A 31 5.68 0.30 -7.31
N LEU A 32 5.34 -0.80 -7.98
CA LEU A 32 3.96 -1.23 -8.18
C LEU A 32 3.30 -1.65 -6.86
N ILE A 33 4.04 -2.36 -6.03
CA ILE A 33 3.58 -2.73 -4.68
C ILE A 33 3.31 -1.47 -3.86
N ALA A 34 4.22 -0.51 -3.89
CA ALA A 34 4.08 0.74 -3.17
C ALA A 34 2.86 1.55 -3.66
N LEU A 35 2.60 1.54 -4.96
CA LEU A 35 1.43 2.20 -5.53
C LEU A 35 0.14 1.55 -5.00
N ALA A 36 0.07 0.22 -5.00
CA ALA A 36 -1.07 -0.52 -4.48
C ALA A 36 -1.28 -0.22 -2.99
N VAL A 37 -0.22 -0.28 -2.19
CA VAL A 37 -0.28 0.02 -0.74
C VAL A 37 -0.74 1.45 -0.51
N SER A 38 -0.25 2.42 -1.31
CA SER A 38 -0.63 3.82 -1.21
C SER A 38 -2.13 4.03 -1.36
N HIS A 39 -2.76 3.28 -2.27
CA HIS A 39 -4.20 3.32 -2.45
C HIS A 39 -4.92 2.63 -1.30
N ALA A 40 -4.41 1.49 -0.84
CA ALA A 40 -5.00 0.74 0.26
C ALA A 40 -5.04 1.56 1.55
N VAL A 41 -3.98 2.29 1.85
CA VAL A 41 -3.91 3.14 3.05
C VAL A 41 -4.40 4.57 2.81
N GLN A 42 -4.82 4.87 1.58
CA GLN A 42 -5.41 6.16 1.21
C GLN A 42 -4.50 7.35 1.53
N CYS A 43 -3.28 7.29 1.00
CA CYS A 43 -2.28 8.34 1.18
C CYS A 43 -2.14 9.15 -0.12
N PRO A 44 -2.79 10.31 -0.27
CA PRO A 44 -2.71 11.08 -1.52
C PRO A 44 -1.29 11.47 -1.92
N TYR A 45 -0.47 11.86 -0.96
CA TYR A 45 0.94 12.18 -1.22
C TYR A 45 1.70 10.96 -1.79
N CYS A 46 1.48 9.80 -1.19
CA CYS A 46 2.14 8.56 -1.62
C CYS A 46 1.66 8.14 -3.02
N ILE A 47 0.38 8.35 -3.32
CA ILE A 47 -0.18 8.03 -4.64
C ILE A 47 0.55 8.83 -5.71
N ASP A 48 0.71 10.14 -5.53
CA ASP A 48 1.40 10.99 -6.49
C ASP A 48 2.87 10.56 -6.64
N ALA A 49 3.57 10.37 -5.54
CA ALA A 49 4.98 10.00 -5.53
C ALA A 49 5.23 8.66 -6.22
N PHE A 50 4.43 7.65 -5.90
CA PHE A 50 4.62 6.31 -6.47
C PHE A 50 4.05 6.17 -7.88
N THR A 51 3.12 7.02 -8.28
CA THR A 51 2.71 7.13 -9.69
C THR A 51 3.91 7.55 -10.54
N GLU A 52 4.60 8.61 -10.15
CA GLU A 52 5.80 9.07 -10.86
C GLU A 52 6.89 7.99 -10.86
N ASP A 53 7.12 7.36 -9.71
CA ASP A 53 8.14 6.33 -9.56
C ASP A 53 7.86 5.12 -10.46
N CYS A 54 6.61 4.67 -10.54
CA CYS A 54 6.22 3.58 -11.43
C CYS A 54 6.52 3.92 -12.90
N LEU A 55 6.18 5.12 -13.33
CA LEU A 55 6.42 5.55 -14.70
C LEU A 55 7.92 5.63 -15.01
N GLU A 56 8.70 6.18 -14.08
CA GLU A 56 10.16 6.25 -14.22
C GLU A 56 10.79 4.87 -14.36
N LYS A 57 10.24 3.88 -13.69
CA LYS A 57 10.76 2.51 -13.70
C LYS A 57 10.17 1.64 -14.81
N GLY A 58 9.44 2.25 -15.72
CA GLY A 58 8.99 1.60 -16.95
C GLY A 58 7.65 0.89 -16.86
N SER A 59 6.88 1.10 -15.81
CA SER A 59 5.51 0.61 -15.74
C SER A 59 4.61 1.46 -16.63
N ASN A 60 3.58 0.86 -17.18
CA ASN A 60 2.58 1.58 -17.97
C ASN A 60 1.28 1.73 -17.19
N LEU A 61 0.38 2.51 -17.73
CA LEU A 61 -0.89 2.82 -17.07
C LEU A 61 -1.75 1.57 -16.85
N ALA A 62 -1.71 0.61 -17.78
CA ALA A 62 -2.45 -0.65 -17.63
C ALA A 62 -1.96 -1.45 -16.43
N GLN A 63 -0.65 -1.57 -16.26
CA GLN A 63 -0.05 -2.26 -15.12
C GLN A 63 -0.35 -1.55 -13.80
N MET A 64 -0.26 -0.23 -13.80
CA MET A 64 -0.55 0.58 -12.62
C MET A 64 -2.03 0.48 -12.23
N THR A 65 -2.92 0.47 -13.21
CA THR A 65 -4.37 0.29 -12.98
C THR A 65 -4.66 -1.07 -12.36
N GLU A 66 -4.01 -2.12 -12.85
CA GLU A 66 -4.17 -3.46 -12.25
C GLU A 66 -3.68 -3.49 -10.80
N ALA A 67 -2.58 -2.80 -10.48
CA ALA A 67 -2.09 -2.70 -9.11
C ALA A 67 -3.14 -2.06 -8.19
N VAL A 68 -3.81 -1.00 -8.66
CA VAL A 68 -4.90 -0.35 -7.92
C VAL A 68 -6.08 -1.30 -7.74
N HIS A 69 -6.42 -2.09 -8.76
CA HIS A 69 -7.48 -3.09 -8.65
C HIS A 69 -7.15 -4.18 -7.62
N VAL A 70 -5.88 -4.60 -7.55
CA VAL A 70 -5.45 -5.57 -6.52
C VAL A 70 -5.68 -4.98 -5.12
N ALA A 71 -5.31 -3.74 -4.90
CA ALA A 71 -5.53 -3.06 -3.62
C ALA A 71 -7.03 -3.00 -3.29
N SER A 72 -7.87 -2.66 -4.26
CA SER A 72 -9.32 -2.58 -4.10
C SER A 72 -9.93 -3.94 -3.80
N ALA A 73 -9.47 -4.99 -4.48
CA ALA A 73 -9.97 -6.36 -4.25
C ALA A 73 -9.64 -6.84 -2.84
N VAL A 74 -8.43 -6.56 -2.36
CA VAL A 74 -8.01 -6.94 -1.00
C VAL A 74 -8.85 -6.20 0.03
N ARG A 75 -9.04 -4.90 -0.14
CA ARG A 75 -9.85 -4.10 0.79
C ARG A 75 -11.31 -4.51 0.76
N GLY A 76 -11.87 -4.74 -0.41
CA GLY A 76 -13.24 -5.21 -0.57
C GLY A 76 -13.44 -6.60 0.04
N GLY A 77 -12.48 -7.50 -0.19
CA GLY A 77 -12.52 -8.83 0.40
C GLY A 77 -12.48 -8.80 1.92
N ALA A 78 -11.61 -7.96 2.49
CA ALA A 78 -11.55 -7.77 3.93
C ALA A 78 -12.89 -7.27 4.50
N SER A 79 -13.51 -6.34 3.81
CA SER A 79 -14.83 -5.81 4.20
C SER A 79 -15.90 -6.90 4.17
N LEU A 80 -15.93 -7.73 3.14
CA LEU A 80 -16.89 -8.83 3.03
C LEU A 80 -16.73 -9.85 4.15
N VAL A 81 -15.48 -10.21 4.48
CA VAL A 81 -15.21 -11.15 5.57
C VAL A 81 -15.73 -10.62 6.90
N HIS A 82 -15.59 -9.32 7.15
CA HIS A 82 -16.14 -8.69 8.35
C HIS A 82 -17.67 -8.73 8.39
N GLY A 83 -18.35 -8.96 7.27
CA GLY A 83 -19.78 -9.15 7.22
C GLY A 83 -20.26 -10.35 8.04
N LEU A 84 -19.40 -11.34 8.30
CA LEU A 84 -19.70 -12.45 9.20
C LEU A 84 -19.99 -11.95 10.62
N GLN A 85 -19.28 -10.93 11.06
CA GLN A 85 -19.51 -10.33 12.37
C GLN A 85 -20.91 -9.71 12.46
N MET A 86 -21.32 -9.02 11.41
CA MET A 86 -22.67 -8.43 11.34
C MET A 86 -23.74 -9.53 11.40
N ARG A 87 -23.57 -10.62 10.65
CA ARG A 87 -24.49 -11.76 10.66
C ARG A 87 -24.58 -12.41 12.03
N ASN A 88 -23.43 -12.59 12.69
CA ASN A 88 -23.40 -13.16 14.03
C ASN A 88 -24.11 -12.25 15.05
N ALA A 89 -23.88 -10.94 14.94
CA ALA A 89 -24.54 -9.96 15.80
C ALA A 89 -26.07 -9.96 15.57
N ALA A 90 -26.51 -10.02 14.32
CA ALA A 90 -27.93 -10.09 13.97
C ALA A 90 -28.58 -11.37 14.51
N GLY A 91 -27.88 -12.50 14.43
CA GLY A 91 -28.36 -13.77 14.99
C GLY A 91 -28.58 -13.71 16.49
N LYS A 92 -27.73 -13.03 17.23
CA LYS A 92 -27.87 -12.85 18.68
C LYS A 92 -29.10 -12.00 19.04
N VAL A 93 -29.39 -10.99 18.26
CA VAL A 93 -30.55 -10.14 18.45
C VAL A 93 -31.86 -10.88 18.15
N SER A 94 -31.82 -11.76 17.14
CA SER A 94 -32.97 -12.54 16.70
C SER A 94 -33.38 -13.64 17.66
N MET A 95 -32.50 -14.03 18.55
CA MET A 95 -32.71 -15.07 19.55
C MET A 95 -33.24 -14.48 20.85
#